data_ca2254e855620e6aa887077957033c1d
#
_entry.id   ca2254e855620e6aa887077957033c1d
#
_cell.length_a   1.000
_cell.length_b   1.000
_cell.length_c   1.000
_cell.angle_alpha   90.00
_cell.angle_beta   90.00
_cell.angle_gamma   90.00
#
_symmetry.space_group_name_H-M   'P 1'
#
loop_
_entity.id
_entity.type
_entity.pdbx_description
1 polymer ?
#
loop_
_entity_poly.entity_id
_entity_poly.type
_entity_poly.pdbx_seq_one_letter_code
_entity_poly.pdbx_strand_id
1 'polypeptide(L)'
;MLSAVQEIYNQYWVLKDLLSNCETVEELKRFRGMNTKIIGIDPGIHNCGVAICEYSTDIKKLIVKDFFTIHASELARKFNKKDSVTYGSIFSLFLLEKEFDTIFKEYQPDYIGSEDAFYNPRTPNAFISLKSCINSIKRVLYSYSKKLILIAPKLAKATVIKATANKNDMMTAITKLPDLIIEKDITNIVEHEADAIGIAYTLYKNILCKN
;
A
#
# COMPACT_ATOMS: atom_id res chain seq x y z
N MET A 1 4.39 -39.68 -19.47
CA MET A 1 5.53 -38.88 -18.97
C MET A 1 6.05 -37.85 -20.00
N LEU A 2 6.23 -38.24 -21.27
CA LEU A 2 6.69 -37.31 -22.35
C LEU A 2 5.72 -36.13 -22.62
N SER A 3 4.40 -36.29 -22.43
CA SER A 3 3.43 -35.22 -22.67
C SER A 3 3.51 -34.07 -21.67
N ALA A 4 3.73 -34.35 -20.39
CA ALA A 4 3.86 -33.33 -19.35
C ALA A 4 5.15 -32.50 -19.48
N VAL A 5 6.25 -33.15 -19.86
CA VAL A 5 7.54 -32.49 -20.14
C VAL A 5 7.41 -31.59 -21.38
N GLN A 6 6.73 -32.05 -22.42
CA GLN A 6 6.49 -31.26 -23.62
C GLN A 6 5.59 -30.04 -23.35
N GLU A 7 4.61 -30.20 -22.47
CA GLU A 7 3.71 -29.11 -22.07
C GLU A 7 4.45 -28.04 -21.24
N ILE A 8 5.32 -28.47 -20.31
CA ILE A 8 6.20 -27.55 -19.55
C ILE A 8 7.17 -26.83 -20.51
N TYR A 9 7.75 -27.55 -21.48
CA TYR A 9 8.66 -26.96 -22.46
C TYR A 9 7.97 -25.93 -23.36
N ASN A 10 6.77 -26.25 -23.85
CA ASN A 10 5.96 -25.33 -24.64
C ASN A 10 5.55 -24.08 -23.83
N GLN A 11 5.16 -24.24 -22.55
CA GLN A 11 4.86 -23.13 -21.66
C GLN A 11 6.10 -22.26 -21.40
N TYR A 12 7.28 -22.87 -21.26
CA TYR A 12 8.54 -22.14 -21.10
C TYR A 12 8.89 -21.27 -22.32
N TRP A 13 8.72 -21.80 -23.54
CA TRP A 13 8.99 -21.04 -24.77
C TRP A 13 8.00 -19.93 -25.01
N VAL A 14 6.71 -20.18 -24.76
CA VAL A 14 5.68 -19.12 -24.81
C VAL A 14 5.98 -18.01 -23.79
N LEU A 15 6.37 -18.39 -22.57
CA LEU A 15 6.79 -17.42 -21.55
C LEU A 15 8.04 -16.65 -21.94
N LYS A 16 9.03 -17.30 -22.52
CA LYS A 16 10.28 -16.67 -22.97
C LYS A 16 10.03 -15.68 -24.11
N ASP A 17 9.17 -16.03 -25.05
CA ASP A 17 8.80 -15.15 -26.17
C ASP A 17 7.99 -13.94 -25.69
N LEU A 18 7.07 -14.15 -24.75
CA LEU A 18 6.31 -13.10 -24.08
C LEU A 18 7.21 -12.15 -23.26
N LEU A 19 8.20 -12.69 -22.53
CA LEU A 19 9.14 -11.90 -21.75
C LEU A 19 10.10 -11.07 -22.64
N SER A 20 10.41 -11.58 -23.84
CA SER A 20 11.27 -10.85 -24.79
C SER A 20 10.54 -9.70 -25.50
N ASN A 21 9.21 -9.72 -25.52
CA ASN A 21 8.35 -8.72 -26.16
C ASN A 21 7.66 -7.75 -25.21
N CYS A 22 7.79 -7.94 -23.87
CA CYS A 22 7.23 -7.05 -22.87
C CYS A 22 8.32 -6.20 -22.24
N GLU A 23 8.22 -4.88 -22.38
CA GLU A 23 9.17 -3.91 -21.80
C GLU A 23 8.89 -3.62 -20.32
N THR A 24 7.65 -3.87 -19.85
CA THR A 24 7.22 -3.56 -18.47
C THR A 24 6.45 -4.70 -17.80
N VAL A 25 6.46 -4.70 -16.47
CA VAL A 25 5.67 -5.65 -15.67
C VAL A 25 4.17 -5.48 -15.92
N GLU A 26 3.72 -4.25 -16.19
CA GLU A 26 2.34 -3.90 -16.51
C GLU A 26 1.87 -4.53 -17.82
N GLU A 27 2.72 -4.52 -18.85
CA GLU A 27 2.42 -5.16 -20.12
C GLU A 27 2.28 -6.67 -19.98
N LEU A 28 3.17 -7.30 -19.19
CA LEU A 28 3.07 -8.73 -18.86
C LEU A 28 1.77 -9.05 -18.14
N LYS A 29 1.34 -8.22 -17.19
CA LYS A 29 0.09 -8.42 -16.46
C LYS A 29 -1.14 -8.20 -17.34
N ARG A 30 -1.13 -7.16 -18.17
CA ARG A 30 -2.18 -6.89 -19.15
C ARG A 30 -2.34 -8.09 -20.09
N PHE A 31 -1.23 -8.64 -20.57
CA PHE A 31 -1.24 -9.79 -21.46
C PHE A 31 -1.80 -11.06 -20.78
N ARG A 32 -1.56 -11.24 -19.47
CA ARG A 32 -2.05 -12.37 -18.68
C ARG A 32 -3.45 -12.16 -18.08
N GLY A 33 -4.08 -11.00 -18.28
CA GLY A 33 -5.33 -10.64 -17.61
C GLY A 33 -5.17 -10.50 -16.08
N MET A 34 -3.95 -10.21 -15.59
CA MET A 34 -3.68 -10.12 -14.16
C MET A 34 -3.84 -8.68 -13.67
N ASN A 35 -4.56 -8.52 -12.57
CA ASN A 35 -4.68 -7.23 -11.90
C ASN A 35 -3.36 -6.80 -11.25
N THR A 36 -3.07 -5.51 -11.27
CA THR A 36 -1.92 -4.93 -10.57
C THR A 36 -2.29 -4.65 -9.11
N LYS A 37 -1.54 -5.22 -8.17
CA LYS A 37 -1.78 -5.07 -6.74
C LYS A 37 -1.05 -3.86 -6.16
N ILE A 38 -1.77 -3.02 -5.46
CA ILE A 38 -1.28 -1.76 -4.88
C ILE A 38 -1.61 -1.74 -3.39
N ILE A 39 -0.62 -1.39 -2.56
CA ILE A 39 -0.85 -1.08 -1.14
C ILE A 39 -0.56 0.40 -0.90
N GLY A 40 -1.54 1.10 -0.30
CA GLY A 40 -1.38 2.45 0.24
C GLY A 40 -1.22 2.41 1.75
N ILE A 41 -0.32 3.22 2.29
CA ILE A 41 0.00 3.25 3.73
C ILE A 41 0.00 4.70 4.22
N ASP A 42 -0.84 5.00 5.21
CA ASP A 42 -0.74 6.20 6.05
C ASP A 42 0.10 5.86 7.29
N PRO A 43 1.40 6.28 7.34
CA PRO A 43 2.32 5.80 8.36
C PRO A 43 2.07 6.44 9.72
N GLY A 44 1.99 5.62 10.76
CA GLY A 44 1.92 6.06 12.15
C GLY A 44 2.40 4.97 13.09
N ILE A 45 3.15 5.33 14.15
CA ILE A 45 3.67 4.34 15.11
C ILE A 45 2.53 3.71 15.92
N HIS A 46 1.50 4.47 16.26
CA HIS A 46 0.39 4.00 17.09
C HIS A 46 -0.79 3.54 16.26
N ASN A 47 -1.11 4.27 15.20
CA ASN A 47 -2.18 3.97 14.27
C ASN A 47 -1.60 4.10 12.86
N CYS A 48 -1.61 3.02 12.11
CA CYS A 48 -1.09 2.98 10.75
C CYS A 48 -2.21 2.52 9.82
N GLY A 49 -2.65 3.39 8.93
CA GLY A 49 -3.66 3.07 7.93
C GLY A 49 -3.09 2.25 6.79
N VAL A 50 -3.84 1.24 6.35
CA VAL A 50 -3.47 0.37 5.22
C VAL A 50 -4.67 0.22 4.29
N ALA A 51 -4.43 0.35 2.99
CA ALA A 51 -5.41 0.06 1.95
C ALA A 51 -4.85 -0.97 0.96
N ILE A 52 -5.60 -2.04 0.73
CA ILE A 52 -5.28 -3.12 -0.20
C ILE A 52 -6.11 -2.90 -1.46
N CYS A 53 -5.45 -2.68 -2.58
CA CYS A 53 -6.11 -2.32 -3.83
C CYS A 53 -5.62 -3.18 -5.00
N GLU A 54 -6.48 -3.32 -6.00
CA GLU A 54 -6.17 -3.94 -7.28
C GLU A 54 -6.59 -3.02 -8.43
N TYR A 55 -5.67 -2.75 -9.35
CA TYR A 55 -6.03 -2.11 -10.60
C TYR A 55 -6.48 -3.16 -11.61
N SER A 56 -7.71 -3.04 -12.07
CA SER A 56 -8.25 -3.88 -13.15
C SER A 56 -8.01 -3.21 -14.50
N THR A 57 -7.26 -3.89 -15.36
CA THR A 57 -7.00 -3.43 -16.74
C THR A 57 -8.25 -3.46 -17.61
N ASP A 58 -9.19 -4.36 -17.31
CA ASP A 58 -10.42 -4.57 -18.10
C ASP A 58 -11.38 -3.40 -17.98
N ILE A 59 -11.64 -2.98 -16.73
CA ILE A 59 -12.57 -1.87 -16.46
C ILE A 59 -11.86 -0.53 -16.24
N LYS A 60 -10.52 -0.51 -16.24
CA LYS A 60 -9.64 0.66 -16.03
C LYS A 60 -9.96 1.41 -14.73
N LYS A 61 -10.21 0.66 -13.65
CA LYS A 61 -10.52 1.21 -12.33
C LYS A 61 -9.63 0.62 -11.25
N LEU A 62 -9.39 1.41 -10.21
CA LEU A 62 -8.79 0.93 -8.97
C LEU A 62 -9.91 0.35 -8.08
N ILE A 63 -9.72 -0.87 -7.61
CA ILE A 63 -10.66 -1.57 -6.74
C ILE A 63 -10.02 -1.67 -5.36
N VAL A 64 -10.62 -1.06 -4.34
CA VAL A 64 -10.24 -1.22 -2.94
C VAL A 64 -10.85 -2.51 -2.42
N LYS A 65 -10.02 -3.51 -2.18
CA LYS A 65 -10.43 -4.84 -1.71
C LYS A 65 -10.60 -4.86 -0.19
N ASP A 66 -9.68 -4.19 0.50
CA ASP A 66 -9.70 -4.09 1.95
C ASP A 66 -9.01 -2.80 2.42
N PHE A 67 -9.36 -2.34 3.61
CA PHE A 67 -8.69 -1.26 4.32
C PHE A 67 -8.87 -1.44 5.83
N PHE A 68 -7.85 -1.08 6.58
CA PHE A 68 -7.86 -1.21 8.04
C PHE A 68 -6.79 -0.34 8.68
N THR A 69 -6.92 -0.12 9.97
CA THR A 69 -5.90 0.53 10.78
C THR A 69 -5.19 -0.50 11.65
N ILE A 70 -3.87 -0.54 11.57
CA ILE A 70 -3.02 -1.31 12.48
C ILE A 70 -2.86 -0.50 13.76
N HIS A 71 -3.38 -1.02 14.87
CA HIS A 71 -3.27 -0.41 16.18
C HIS A 71 -2.13 -1.06 16.98
N ALA A 72 -0.99 -0.38 17.12
CA ALA A 72 0.17 -0.92 17.85
C ALA A 72 -0.17 -1.30 19.31
N SER A 73 -1.09 -0.58 19.96
CA SER A 73 -1.57 -0.91 21.31
C SER A 73 -2.35 -2.22 21.37
N GLU A 74 -3.06 -2.59 20.31
CA GLU A 74 -3.77 -3.86 20.20
C GLU A 74 -2.82 -5.01 19.94
N LEU A 75 -1.85 -4.80 19.05
CA LEU A 75 -0.78 -5.76 18.82
C LEU A 75 0.01 -6.02 20.12
N ALA A 76 0.38 -4.96 20.85
CA ALA A 76 1.11 -5.09 22.12
C ALA A 76 0.32 -5.89 23.18
N ARG A 77 -1.01 -5.80 23.21
CA ARG A 77 -1.85 -6.62 24.11
C ARG A 77 -1.80 -8.13 23.80
N LYS A 78 -1.63 -8.48 22.52
CA LYS A 78 -1.48 -9.88 22.08
C LYS A 78 -0.12 -10.48 22.45
N PHE A 79 0.89 -9.63 22.66
CA PHE A 79 2.23 -10.04 23.07
C PHE A 79 2.40 -9.86 24.59
N ASN A 80 3.51 -9.30 25.04
CA ASN A 80 3.79 -9.12 26.45
C ASN A 80 3.67 -7.62 26.84
N LYS A 81 2.67 -7.29 27.68
CA LYS A 81 2.43 -5.93 28.16
C LYS A 81 3.68 -5.31 28.83
N LYS A 82 4.52 -6.14 29.49
CA LYS A 82 5.77 -5.68 30.14
C LYS A 82 6.76 -5.13 29.12
N ASP A 83 6.86 -5.74 27.94
CA ASP A 83 7.78 -5.27 26.89
C ASP A 83 7.32 -3.94 26.29
N SER A 84 6.01 -3.72 26.16
CA SER A 84 5.45 -2.43 25.74
C SER A 84 5.83 -1.28 26.67
N VAL A 85 5.81 -1.51 27.99
CA VAL A 85 6.23 -0.49 28.98
C VAL A 85 7.74 -0.27 28.96
N THR A 86 8.52 -1.32 28.77
CA THR A 86 9.98 -1.26 28.80
C THR A 86 10.58 -0.60 27.56
N TYR A 87 10.05 -0.92 26.38
CA TYR A 87 10.64 -0.53 25.09
C TYR A 87 9.85 0.54 24.31
N GLY A 88 8.64 0.88 24.77
CA GLY A 88 7.84 1.98 24.21
C GLY A 88 7.67 1.91 22.68
N SER A 89 8.03 3.00 21.99
CA SER A 89 7.88 3.12 20.54
C SER A 89 8.72 2.13 19.74
N ILE A 90 9.85 1.66 20.26
CA ILE A 90 10.70 0.64 19.61
C ILE A 90 9.95 -0.67 19.53
N PHE A 91 9.23 -1.05 20.57
CA PHE A 91 8.41 -2.26 20.56
C PHE A 91 7.23 -2.12 19.58
N SER A 92 6.59 -0.96 19.53
CA SER A 92 5.55 -0.68 18.54
C SER A 92 6.04 -0.81 17.11
N LEU A 93 7.23 -0.29 16.80
CA LEU A 93 7.85 -0.42 15.47
C LEU A 93 8.17 -1.88 15.13
N PHE A 94 8.66 -2.66 16.08
CA PHE A 94 8.90 -4.09 15.91
C PHE A 94 7.60 -4.85 15.59
N LEU A 95 6.50 -4.53 16.27
CA LEU A 95 5.19 -5.13 16.01
C LEU A 95 4.66 -4.75 14.62
N LEU A 96 4.80 -3.47 14.23
CA LEU A 96 4.45 -3.01 12.89
C LEU A 96 5.25 -3.73 11.80
N GLU A 97 6.55 -3.95 11.99
CA GLU A 97 7.37 -4.72 11.05
C GLU A 97 6.84 -6.16 10.87
N LYS A 98 6.46 -6.82 11.95
CA LYS A 98 5.85 -8.15 11.93
C LYS A 98 4.53 -8.18 11.15
N GLU A 99 3.69 -7.18 11.39
CA GLU A 99 2.40 -7.07 10.72
C GLU A 99 2.57 -6.78 9.22
N PHE A 100 3.48 -5.87 8.85
CA PHE A 100 3.80 -5.60 7.45
C PHE A 100 4.42 -6.81 6.74
N ASP A 101 5.26 -7.59 7.41
CA ASP A 101 5.79 -8.85 6.86
C ASP A 101 4.65 -9.81 6.50
N THR A 102 3.67 -9.95 7.38
CA THR A 102 2.47 -10.76 7.14
C THR A 102 1.67 -10.23 5.95
N ILE A 103 1.37 -8.93 5.91
CA ILE A 103 0.61 -8.28 4.84
C ILE A 103 1.32 -8.45 3.49
N PHE A 104 2.61 -8.16 3.41
CA PHE A 104 3.35 -8.24 2.14
C PHE A 104 3.51 -9.68 1.64
N LYS A 105 3.62 -10.63 2.55
CA LYS A 105 3.65 -12.05 2.23
C LYS A 105 2.31 -12.55 1.68
N GLU A 106 1.21 -12.12 2.28
CA GLU A 106 -0.14 -12.52 1.90
C GLU A 106 -0.54 -11.89 0.55
N TYR A 107 -0.42 -10.56 0.45
CA TYR A 107 -0.94 -9.84 -0.71
C TYR A 107 0.03 -9.74 -1.88
N GLN A 108 1.33 -9.86 -1.65
CA GLN A 108 2.38 -9.78 -2.69
C GLN A 108 2.19 -8.58 -3.62
N PRO A 109 2.17 -7.34 -3.09
CA PRO A 109 1.87 -6.16 -3.87
C PRO A 109 2.93 -5.87 -4.93
N ASP A 110 2.50 -5.31 -6.06
CA ASP A 110 3.41 -4.82 -7.11
C ASP A 110 3.97 -3.45 -6.78
N TYR A 111 3.10 -2.58 -6.26
CA TYR A 111 3.44 -1.23 -5.84
C TYR A 111 3.03 -0.98 -4.40
N ILE A 112 3.89 -0.32 -3.66
CA ILE A 112 3.63 0.08 -2.29
C ILE A 112 3.94 1.57 -2.16
N GLY A 113 2.94 2.34 -1.74
CA GLY A 113 3.07 3.76 -1.46
C GLY A 113 2.86 4.08 0.01
N SER A 114 3.58 5.08 0.49
CA SER A 114 3.36 5.65 1.81
C SER A 114 3.37 7.16 1.73
N GLU A 115 2.60 7.81 2.60
CA GLU A 115 2.79 9.23 2.80
C GLU A 115 4.23 9.51 3.27
N ASP A 116 4.86 10.57 2.72
CA ASP A 116 6.19 11.00 3.19
C ASP A 116 6.06 11.86 4.43
N ALA A 117 7.05 11.76 5.30
CA ALA A 117 7.08 12.59 6.50
C ALA A 117 7.40 14.05 6.14
N PHE A 118 6.55 14.95 6.60
CA PHE A 118 6.72 16.39 6.44
C PHE A 118 7.28 17.00 7.73
N TYR A 119 8.37 17.77 7.59
CA TYR A 119 8.95 18.46 8.75
C TYR A 119 8.14 19.70 9.12
N ASN A 120 7.67 19.73 10.37
CA ASN A 120 7.04 20.89 10.97
C ASN A 120 7.86 21.33 12.21
N PRO A 121 8.42 22.56 12.22
CA PRO A 121 9.22 23.04 13.36
C PRO A 121 8.48 23.05 14.70
N ARG A 122 7.13 23.13 14.67
CA ARG A 122 6.31 23.10 15.89
C ARG A 122 6.13 21.69 16.47
N THR A 123 6.37 20.65 15.69
CA THR A 123 6.18 19.24 16.08
C THR A 123 7.31 18.36 15.57
N PRO A 124 8.60 18.63 15.97
CA PRO A 124 9.74 17.90 15.43
C PRO A 124 9.71 16.40 15.78
N ASN A 125 9.17 16.04 16.94
CA ASN A 125 9.05 14.64 17.36
C ASN A 125 8.07 13.84 16.46
N ALA A 126 7.04 14.47 15.92
CA ALA A 126 6.13 13.82 14.98
C ALA A 126 6.86 13.43 13.69
N PHE A 127 7.74 14.30 13.18
CA PHE A 127 8.58 13.99 12.00
C PHE A 127 9.51 12.80 12.27
N ILE A 128 10.18 12.76 13.44
CA ILE A 128 11.06 11.65 13.82
C ILE A 128 10.27 10.34 13.90
N SER A 129 9.10 10.37 14.53
CA SER A 129 8.21 9.21 14.65
C SER A 129 7.75 8.68 13.28
N LEU A 130 7.33 9.57 12.39
CA LEU A 130 6.92 9.19 11.01
C LEU A 130 8.10 8.61 10.22
N LYS A 131 9.28 9.24 10.28
CA LYS A 131 10.49 8.71 9.60
C LYS A 131 10.89 7.34 10.16
N SER A 132 10.75 7.11 11.45
CA SER A 132 11.03 5.80 12.07
C SER A 132 10.06 4.74 11.55
N CYS A 133 8.76 5.04 11.46
CA CYS A 133 7.75 4.15 10.90
C CYS A 133 8.04 3.83 9.41
N ILE A 134 8.30 4.85 8.59
CA ILE A 134 8.65 4.69 7.17
C ILE A 134 9.91 3.83 7.00
N ASN A 135 10.92 4.01 7.83
CA ASN A 135 12.15 3.23 7.77
C ASN A 135 11.92 1.76 8.19
N SER A 136 11.01 1.50 9.14
CA SER A 136 10.61 0.14 9.50
C SER A 136 9.92 -0.56 8.32
N ILE A 137 8.99 0.11 7.64
CA ILE A 137 8.35 -0.41 6.43
C ILE A 137 9.40 -0.71 5.34
N LYS A 138 10.35 0.19 5.11
CA LYS A 138 11.44 -0.02 4.13
C LYS A 138 12.31 -1.23 4.46
N ARG A 139 12.62 -1.47 5.76
CA ARG A 139 13.38 -2.66 6.18
C ARG A 139 12.65 -3.95 5.83
N VAL A 140 11.36 -4.01 6.09
CA VAL A 140 10.55 -5.18 5.70
C VAL A 140 10.55 -5.37 4.18
N LEU A 141 10.30 -4.30 3.42
CA LEU A 141 10.26 -4.34 1.94
C LEU A 141 11.58 -4.77 1.32
N TYR A 142 12.71 -4.46 1.97
CA TYR A 142 14.01 -4.90 1.50
C TYR A 142 14.10 -6.43 1.37
N SER A 143 13.48 -7.19 2.29
CA SER A 143 13.42 -8.66 2.24
C SER A 143 12.63 -9.19 1.05
N TYR A 144 11.75 -8.37 0.48
CA TYR A 144 10.94 -8.70 -0.72
C TYR A 144 11.51 -8.11 -2.01
N SER A 145 12.69 -7.47 -1.96
CA SER A 145 13.28 -6.73 -3.10
C SER A 145 12.32 -5.68 -3.69
N LYS A 146 11.46 -5.09 -2.85
CA LYS A 146 10.46 -4.08 -3.21
C LYS A 146 10.89 -2.70 -2.72
N LYS A 147 10.40 -1.66 -3.42
CA LYS A 147 10.65 -0.26 -3.07
C LYS A 147 9.40 0.38 -2.49
N LEU A 148 9.55 1.22 -1.48
CA LEU A 148 8.50 2.10 -0.97
C LEU A 148 8.52 3.40 -1.77
N ILE A 149 7.39 3.73 -2.40
CA ILE A 149 7.18 4.99 -3.11
C ILE A 149 6.63 6.01 -2.12
N LEU A 150 7.37 7.09 -1.90
CA LEU A 150 6.95 8.15 -0.98
C LEU A 150 6.14 9.21 -1.73
N ILE A 151 4.99 9.56 -1.17
CA ILE A 151 4.03 10.51 -1.72
C ILE A 151 3.92 11.70 -0.78
N ALA A 152 4.17 12.88 -1.29
CA ALA A 152 4.01 14.10 -0.49
C ALA A 152 2.53 14.27 -0.06
N PRO A 153 2.24 14.65 1.21
CA PRO A 153 0.88 14.82 1.72
C PRO A 153 0.00 15.71 0.84
N LYS A 154 0.55 16.81 0.35
CA LYS A 154 -0.15 17.73 -0.56
C LYS A 154 -0.51 17.09 -1.90
N LEU A 155 0.33 16.19 -2.40
CA LEU A 155 0.07 15.49 -3.66
C LEU A 155 -1.07 14.49 -3.50
N ALA A 156 -1.08 13.71 -2.41
CA ALA A 156 -2.17 12.78 -2.12
C ALA A 156 -3.52 13.51 -2.06
N LYS A 157 -3.58 14.60 -1.30
CA LYS A 157 -4.80 15.44 -1.20
C LYS A 157 -5.20 16.07 -2.53
N ALA A 158 -4.24 16.61 -3.29
CA ALA A 158 -4.50 17.24 -4.58
C ALA A 158 -5.04 16.25 -5.63
N THR A 159 -4.61 14.99 -5.56
CA THR A 159 -5.08 13.93 -6.48
C THR A 159 -6.51 13.52 -6.19
N VAL A 160 -6.90 13.45 -4.90
CA VAL A 160 -8.24 13.02 -4.49
C VAL A 160 -9.26 14.18 -4.61
N ILE A 161 -8.91 15.39 -4.16
CA ILE A 161 -9.82 16.54 -4.16
C ILE A 161 -9.10 17.86 -4.42
N LYS A 162 -8.30 18.36 -3.45
CA LYS A 162 -7.48 19.57 -3.50
C LYS A 162 -6.42 19.56 -2.41
N ALA A 163 -5.30 20.22 -2.65
CA ALA A 163 -4.16 20.24 -1.72
C ALA A 163 -4.47 20.78 -0.32
N THR A 164 -5.52 21.59 -0.18
CA THR A 164 -5.97 22.21 1.08
C THR A 164 -7.13 21.47 1.74
N ALA A 165 -7.46 20.25 1.27
CA ALA A 165 -8.54 19.44 1.82
C ALA A 165 -8.30 19.12 3.31
N ASN A 166 -9.38 19.22 4.09
CA ASN A 166 -9.37 18.74 5.47
C ASN A 166 -9.70 17.23 5.53
N LYS A 167 -9.68 16.65 6.74
CA LYS A 167 -9.92 15.23 6.98
C LYS A 167 -11.29 14.75 6.50
N ASN A 168 -12.34 15.47 6.83
CA ASN A 168 -13.70 15.13 6.41
C ASN A 168 -13.88 15.23 4.89
N ASP A 169 -13.18 16.19 4.25
CA ASP A 169 -13.17 16.33 2.80
C ASP A 169 -12.59 15.05 2.13
N MET A 170 -11.50 14.49 2.69
CA MET A 170 -10.88 13.27 2.16
C MET A 170 -11.83 12.07 2.23
N MET A 171 -12.44 11.82 3.40
CA MET A 171 -13.39 10.71 3.59
C MET A 171 -14.58 10.81 2.63
N THR A 172 -15.10 12.02 2.40
CA THR A 172 -16.19 12.22 1.46
C THR A 172 -15.75 12.11 0.01
N ALA A 173 -14.55 12.58 -0.32
CA ALA A 173 -14.06 12.62 -1.70
C ALA A 173 -13.75 11.24 -2.27
N ILE A 174 -13.16 10.34 -1.49
CA ILE A 174 -12.84 8.98 -1.95
C ILE A 174 -14.08 8.22 -2.44
N THR A 175 -15.26 8.48 -1.85
CA THR A 175 -16.51 7.83 -2.27
C THR A 175 -17.08 8.34 -3.59
N LYS A 176 -16.56 9.45 -4.11
CA LYS A 176 -17.05 10.13 -5.31
C LYS A 176 -16.09 10.03 -6.49
N LEU A 177 -14.95 9.37 -6.32
CA LEU A 177 -13.96 9.21 -7.39
C LEU A 177 -14.51 8.27 -8.49
N PRO A 178 -14.55 8.70 -9.76
CA PRO A 178 -15.26 7.97 -10.82
C PRO A 178 -14.57 6.66 -11.23
N ASP A 179 -13.27 6.57 -11.00
CA ASP A 179 -12.43 5.42 -11.33
C ASP A 179 -11.93 4.65 -10.09
N LEU A 180 -12.64 4.83 -8.95
CA LEU A 180 -12.44 4.05 -7.73
C LEU A 180 -13.69 3.24 -7.42
N ILE A 181 -13.50 1.96 -7.12
CA ILE A 181 -14.54 1.07 -6.59
C ILE A 181 -14.10 0.62 -5.20
N ILE A 182 -14.99 0.71 -4.21
CA ILE A 182 -14.72 0.24 -2.85
C ILE A 182 -15.65 -0.93 -2.59
N GLU A 183 -15.09 -2.13 -2.41
CA GLU A 183 -15.88 -3.36 -2.19
C GLU A 183 -16.25 -3.56 -0.71
N LYS A 184 -15.45 -3.02 0.21
CA LYS A 184 -15.71 -3.09 1.65
C LYS A 184 -16.68 -1.99 2.08
N ASP A 185 -17.50 -2.28 3.08
CA ASP A 185 -18.38 -1.27 3.70
C ASP A 185 -17.56 -0.13 4.31
N ILE A 186 -17.91 1.10 3.93
CA ILE A 186 -17.24 2.34 4.33
C ILE A 186 -18.00 3.11 5.42
N THR A 187 -19.09 2.58 5.95
CA THR A 187 -19.95 3.28 6.93
C THR A 187 -19.14 3.73 8.16
N ASN A 188 -18.14 2.96 8.55
CA ASN A 188 -17.30 3.23 9.73
C ASN A 188 -15.84 3.51 9.36
N ILE A 189 -15.57 3.97 8.14
CA ILE A 189 -14.20 4.30 7.72
C ILE A 189 -13.62 5.40 8.62
N VAL A 190 -12.38 5.21 9.06
CA VAL A 190 -11.65 6.20 9.84
C VAL A 190 -10.63 6.95 8.98
N GLU A 191 -10.12 8.07 9.51
CA GLU A 191 -9.20 8.96 8.81
C GLU A 191 -8.00 8.24 8.20
N HIS A 192 -7.27 7.45 8.99
CA HIS A 192 -6.06 6.74 8.55
C HIS A 192 -6.34 5.79 7.38
N GLU A 193 -7.51 5.19 7.35
CA GLU A 193 -7.93 4.31 6.25
C GLU A 193 -8.23 5.11 4.98
N ALA A 194 -8.93 6.23 5.11
CA ALA A 194 -9.22 7.12 4.00
C ALA A 194 -7.94 7.72 3.38
N ASP A 195 -6.98 8.12 4.22
CA ASP A 195 -5.69 8.63 3.77
C ASP A 195 -4.88 7.52 3.06
N ALA A 196 -4.89 6.28 3.57
CA ALA A 196 -4.26 5.13 2.92
C ALA A 196 -4.87 4.82 1.54
N ILE A 197 -6.20 4.90 1.40
CA ILE A 197 -6.90 4.77 0.11
C ILE A 197 -6.46 5.90 -0.84
N GLY A 198 -6.38 7.13 -0.35
CA GLY A 198 -5.91 8.29 -1.12
C GLY A 198 -4.48 8.14 -1.63
N ILE A 199 -3.60 7.52 -0.85
CA ILE A 199 -2.23 7.19 -1.24
C ILE A 199 -2.21 6.12 -2.34
N ALA A 200 -2.99 5.03 -2.19
CA ALA A 200 -3.12 4.00 -3.21
C ALA A 200 -3.68 4.57 -4.52
N TYR A 201 -4.69 5.43 -4.44
CA TYR A 201 -5.26 6.11 -5.60
C TYR A 201 -4.26 7.04 -6.28
N THR A 202 -3.43 7.75 -5.51
CA THR A 202 -2.38 8.61 -6.05
C THR A 202 -1.31 7.81 -6.79
N LEU A 203 -0.93 6.64 -6.28
CA LEU A 203 -0.05 5.71 -7.00
C LEU A 203 -0.66 5.26 -8.32
N TYR A 204 -1.91 4.81 -8.29
CA TYR A 204 -2.65 4.41 -9.47
C TYR A 204 -2.64 5.49 -10.55
N LYS A 205 -3.01 6.73 -10.18
CA LYS A 205 -3.05 7.87 -11.13
C LYS A 205 -1.68 8.21 -11.69
N ASN A 206 -0.61 8.13 -10.88
CA ASN A 206 0.72 8.57 -11.29
C ASN A 206 1.52 7.50 -12.05
N ILE A 207 1.26 6.23 -11.83
CA ILE A 207 2.03 5.13 -12.43
C ILE A 207 1.25 4.48 -13.58
N LEU A 208 -0.04 4.18 -13.38
CA LEU A 208 -0.81 3.35 -14.30
C LEU A 208 -1.71 4.15 -15.26
N CYS A 209 -1.99 5.42 -14.97
CA CYS A 209 -2.84 6.29 -15.82
C CYS A 209 -2.03 7.35 -16.61
N LYS A 210 -0.71 7.34 -16.58
CA LYS A 210 0.15 8.31 -17.30
C LYS A 210 0.49 7.90 -18.74
N ASN A 211 -0.34 7.05 -19.35
CA ASN A 211 -0.23 6.70 -20.77
C ASN A 211 -1.28 7.43 -21.60
#